data_44a576e3c56658e4cb5fbc50c1b6a66b
#
_entry.id   44a576e3c56658e4cb5fbc50c1b6a66b
#
_cell.length_a   1.000
_cell.length_b   1.000
_cell.length_c   1.000
_cell.angle_alpha   90.00
_cell.angle_beta   90.00
_cell.angle_gamma   90.00
#
_symmetry.space_group_name_H-M   'P 1'
#
loop_
_entity.id
_entity.type
_entity.pdbx_description
1 polymer ?
#
loop_
_entity_poly.entity_id
_entity_poly.type
_entity_poly.pdbx_seq_one_letter_code
_entity_poly.pdbx_strand_id
1 'polypeptide(L)'
;MAGIRSIDRSKIMTVSEVARHLLNTCKSLVLYESYMFGSSLSGIGCDYDILIIGPSGDALQKLKDEFKLAGAELPLDILYMLPIEAEETLFVKEQKCVPLLLLAKQ
;
A
#
# COMPACT_ATOMS: atom_id res chain seq x y z
N MET A 1 3.16 -29.12 10.46
CA MET A 1 1.94 -28.35 10.76
C MET A 1 2.23 -26.86 10.98
N ALA A 2 3.25 -26.55 11.73
CA ALA A 2 3.58 -25.14 11.99
C ALA A 2 3.90 -24.36 10.73
N GLY A 3 4.64 -24.96 9.78
CA GLY A 3 4.98 -24.29 8.55
C GLY A 3 3.77 -23.92 7.71
N ILE A 4 2.79 -24.79 7.68
CA ILE A 4 1.56 -24.56 6.94
C ILE A 4 0.81 -23.38 7.53
N ARG A 5 0.72 -23.32 8.84
CA ARG A 5 0.01 -22.23 9.49
C ARG A 5 0.68 -20.88 9.24
N SER A 6 2.01 -20.85 9.17
CA SER A 6 2.72 -19.62 8.88
C SER A 6 2.36 -19.08 7.50
N ILE A 7 2.29 -19.97 6.52
CA ILE A 7 1.92 -19.59 5.16
C ILE A 7 0.50 -19.05 5.13
N ASP A 8 -0.41 -19.75 5.80
CA ASP A 8 -1.81 -19.33 5.81
C ASP A 8 -2.00 -17.98 6.49
N ARG A 9 -1.20 -17.71 7.52
CA ARG A 9 -1.30 -16.46 8.25
C ARG A 9 -0.98 -15.26 7.37
N SER A 10 0.01 -15.38 6.48
CA SER A 10 0.35 -14.27 5.60
C SER A 10 -0.76 -14.00 4.60
N LYS A 11 -1.56 -15.00 4.25
CA LYS A 11 -2.66 -14.84 3.30
C LYS A 11 -3.88 -14.18 3.90
N ILE A 12 -4.02 -14.20 5.23
CA ILE A 12 -5.18 -13.65 5.90
C ILE A 12 -4.89 -12.34 6.62
N MET A 13 -3.75 -11.72 6.30
CA MET A 13 -3.42 -10.42 6.85
C MET A 13 -4.48 -9.41 6.40
N THR A 14 -5.08 -8.71 7.36
CA THR A 14 -6.13 -7.75 7.05
C THR A 14 -5.57 -6.50 6.40
N VAL A 15 -6.44 -5.74 5.73
CA VAL A 15 -6.01 -4.47 5.12
C VAL A 15 -5.48 -3.50 6.17
N SER A 16 -6.05 -3.52 7.39
CA SER A 16 -5.57 -2.70 8.50
C SER A 16 -4.16 -3.09 8.91
N GLU A 17 -3.91 -4.38 8.99
CA GLU A 17 -2.57 -4.88 9.34
C GLU A 17 -1.54 -4.54 8.29
N VAL A 18 -1.91 -4.68 7.01
CA VAL A 18 -1.03 -4.31 5.91
C VAL A 18 -0.72 -2.82 5.97
N ALA A 19 -1.74 -1.98 6.16
CA ALA A 19 -1.54 -0.54 6.25
C ALA A 19 -0.61 -0.16 7.40
N ARG A 20 -0.80 -0.76 8.57
CA ARG A 20 0.08 -0.50 9.72
C ARG A 20 1.50 -0.96 9.46
N HIS A 21 1.65 -2.11 8.84
CA HIS A 21 2.98 -2.64 8.50
C HIS A 21 3.73 -1.69 7.56
N LEU A 22 3.05 -1.24 6.50
CA LEU A 22 3.67 -0.34 5.53
C LEU A 22 4.04 1.01 6.16
N LEU A 23 3.15 1.58 6.96
CA LEU A 23 3.42 2.86 7.62
C LEU A 23 4.54 2.76 8.63
N ASN A 24 4.68 1.63 9.31
CA ASN A 24 5.75 1.43 10.28
C ASN A 24 7.09 1.16 9.62
N THR A 25 7.09 0.46 8.49
CA THR A 25 8.32 0.05 7.81
C THR A 25 8.83 1.12 6.84
N CYS A 26 7.92 1.75 6.10
CA CYS A 26 8.28 2.76 5.11
C CYS A 26 8.20 4.14 5.74
N LYS A 27 9.29 4.57 6.34
CA LYS A 27 9.32 5.84 7.11
C LYS A 27 9.02 7.07 6.26
N SER A 28 9.41 7.03 4.98
CA SER A 28 9.16 8.16 4.08
C SER A 28 7.69 8.28 3.68
N LEU A 29 6.90 7.23 3.91
CA LEU A 29 5.51 7.20 3.45
C LEU A 29 4.65 8.29 4.06
N VAL A 30 4.94 8.70 5.30
CA VAL A 30 4.16 9.75 5.98
C VAL A 30 4.29 11.11 5.31
N LEU A 31 5.30 11.28 4.44
CA LEU A 31 5.50 12.54 3.73
C LEU A 31 4.58 12.69 2.51
N TYR A 32 3.90 11.63 2.12
CA TYR A 32 3.11 11.59 0.90
C TYR A 32 1.72 11.07 1.16
N GLU A 33 0.83 11.28 0.17
CA GLU A 33 -0.50 10.69 0.23
C GLU A 33 -0.39 9.23 -0.20
N SER A 34 -0.95 8.35 0.58
CA SER A 34 -0.93 6.92 0.29
C SER A 34 -2.29 6.30 0.53
N TYR A 35 -2.69 5.42 -0.36
CA TYR A 35 -4.02 4.83 -0.37
C TYR A 35 -3.95 3.36 -0.74
N MET A 36 -5.00 2.63 -0.37
CA MET A 36 -5.24 1.29 -0.88
C MET A 36 -6.51 1.35 -1.72
N PHE A 37 -6.54 0.57 -2.79
CA PHE A 37 -7.72 0.54 -3.66
C PHE A 37 -7.88 -0.87 -4.24
N GLY A 38 -8.92 -1.06 -5.04
CA GLY A 38 -9.14 -2.32 -5.72
C GLY A 38 -9.77 -3.40 -4.85
N SER A 39 -9.72 -4.63 -5.35
CA SER A 39 -10.39 -5.76 -4.71
C SER A 39 -9.81 -6.12 -3.35
N SER A 40 -8.57 -5.75 -3.08
CA SER A 40 -7.96 -6.03 -1.78
C SER A 40 -8.72 -5.37 -0.62
N LEU A 41 -9.37 -4.23 -0.87
CA LEU A 41 -10.18 -3.57 0.15
C LEU A 41 -11.37 -4.41 0.61
N SER A 42 -11.85 -5.29 -0.26
CA SER A 42 -12.95 -6.18 0.04
C SER A 42 -12.50 -7.54 0.57
N GLY A 43 -11.20 -7.70 0.78
CA GLY A 43 -10.65 -8.97 1.22
C GLY A 43 -10.57 -10.03 0.12
N ILE A 44 -10.74 -9.60 -1.13
CA ILE A 44 -10.74 -10.47 -2.30
C ILE A 44 -9.52 -10.14 -3.14
N GLY A 45 -8.99 -11.10 -3.84
CA GLY A 45 -7.85 -10.89 -4.70
C GLY A 45 -6.56 -11.32 -4.05
N CYS A 46 -5.49 -11.30 -4.84
CA CYS A 46 -4.20 -11.81 -4.43
C CYS A 46 -3.20 -10.72 -4.06
N ASP A 47 -3.39 -9.52 -4.60
CA ASP A 47 -2.44 -8.43 -4.41
C ASP A 47 -3.09 -7.27 -3.68
N TYR A 48 -2.27 -6.54 -2.92
CA TYR A 48 -2.72 -5.30 -2.30
C TYR A 48 -2.35 -4.15 -3.21
N ASP A 49 -3.35 -3.47 -3.75
CA ASP A 49 -3.15 -2.36 -4.67
C ASP A 49 -2.96 -1.06 -3.88
N ILE A 50 -1.77 -0.48 -4.00
CA ILE A 50 -1.37 0.71 -3.25
C ILE A 50 -1.14 1.86 -4.22
N LEU A 51 -1.65 3.04 -3.89
CA LEU A 51 -1.40 4.26 -4.66
C LEU A 51 -0.59 5.23 -3.81
N ILE A 52 0.49 5.74 -4.39
CA ILE A 52 1.34 6.76 -3.74
C ILE A 52 1.34 7.99 -4.63
N ILE A 53 1.05 9.15 -4.05
CA ILE A 53 1.02 10.41 -4.78
C ILE A 53 2.07 11.36 -4.23
N GLY A 54 2.91 11.86 -5.09
CA GLY A 54 3.82 12.95 -4.77
C GLY A 54 5.30 12.73 -5.01
N PRO A 55 5.89 11.58 -4.63
CA PRO A 55 7.35 11.46 -4.72
C PRO A 55 7.84 11.38 -6.16
N SER A 56 9.02 11.95 -6.40
CA SER A 56 9.70 11.90 -7.70
C SER A 56 11.19 11.93 -7.45
N GLY A 57 11.98 11.62 -8.49
CA GLY A 57 13.42 11.65 -8.40
C GLY A 57 14.00 10.79 -7.30
N ASP A 58 14.94 11.32 -6.54
CA ASP A 58 15.62 10.57 -5.46
C ASP A 58 14.66 10.18 -4.36
N ALA A 59 13.69 11.03 -4.06
CA ALA A 59 12.69 10.73 -3.04
C ALA A 59 11.86 9.50 -3.43
N LEU A 60 11.52 9.39 -4.70
CA LEU A 60 10.79 8.24 -5.21
C LEU A 60 11.64 6.98 -5.11
N GLN A 61 12.93 7.07 -5.47
CA GLN A 61 13.82 5.92 -5.39
C GLN A 61 13.97 5.44 -3.96
N LYS A 62 14.11 6.36 -3.02
CA LYS A 62 14.21 6.02 -1.60
C LYS A 62 12.97 5.26 -1.13
N LEU A 63 11.80 5.76 -1.51
CA LEU A 63 10.55 5.12 -1.12
C LEU A 63 10.42 3.73 -1.75
N LYS A 64 10.82 3.58 -3.01
CA LYS A 64 10.81 2.28 -3.67
C LYS A 64 11.68 1.27 -2.94
N ASP A 65 12.85 1.72 -2.47
CA ASP A 65 13.75 0.85 -1.72
C ASP A 65 13.13 0.43 -0.39
N GLU A 66 12.43 1.34 0.28
CA GLU A 66 11.72 1.03 1.51
C GLU A 66 10.63 -0.01 1.27
N PHE A 67 9.90 0.13 0.16
CA PHE A 67 8.85 -0.83 -0.18
C PHE A 67 9.41 -2.21 -0.52
N LYS A 68 10.59 -2.29 -1.09
CA LYS A 68 11.21 -3.58 -1.36
C LYS A 68 11.42 -4.37 -0.07
N LEU A 69 11.82 -3.67 0.99
CA LEU A 69 12.02 -4.31 2.28
C LEU A 69 10.68 -4.66 2.94
N ALA A 70 9.75 -3.71 2.91
CA ALA A 70 8.44 -3.90 3.54
C ALA A 70 7.62 -4.97 2.85
N GLY A 71 7.75 -5.04 1.52
CA GLY A 71 6.94 -5.92 0.70
C GLY A 71 7.54 -7.28 0.42
N ALA A 72 8.66 -7.62 1.07
CA ALA A 72 9.34 -8.87 0.79
C ALA A 72 8.43 -10.09 1.01
N GLU A 73 7.47 -9.98 1.92
CA GLU A 73 6.57 -11.08 2.24
C GLU A 73 5.11 -10.77 1.88
N LEU A 74 4.86 -9.66 1.21
CA LEU A 74 3.51 -9.22 0.86
C LEU A 74 3.37 -9.08 -0.65
N PRO A 75 2.24 -9.52 -1.22
CA PRO A 75 1.98 -9.31 -2.64
C PRO A 75 1.48 -7.89 -2.87
N LEU A 76 2.42 -6.95 -3.03
CA LEU A 76 2.11 -5.54 -3.24
C LEU A 76 2.16 -5.18 -4.72
N ASP A 77 1.16 -4.42 -5.18
CA ASP A 77 1.12 -3.83 -6.50
C ASP A 77 1.03 -2.32 -6.29
N ILE A 78 2.12 -1.60 -6.56
CA ILE A 78 2.22 -0.19 -6.19
C ILE A 78 2.21 0.69 -7.42
N LEU A 79 1.27 1.62 -7.45
CA LEU A 79 1.14 2.62 -8.49
C LEU A 79 1.59 3.97 -7.95
N TYR A 80 2.49 4.64 -8.67
CA TYR A 80 2.98 5.95 -8.30
C TYR A 80 2.41 6.99 -9.26
N MET A 81 1.91 8.09 -8.72
CA MET A 81 1.39 9.20 -9.51
C MET A 81 1.96 10.51 -9.01
N LEU A 82 2.18 11.42 -9.94
CA LEU A 82 2.44 12.82 -9.58
C LEU A 82 1.12 13.46 -9.17
N PRO A 83 1.14 14.51 -8.33
CA PRO A 83 -0.09 15.17 -7.89
C PRO A 83 -0.97 15.61 -9.05
N ILE A 84 -0.38 16.14 -10.12
CA ILE A 84 -1.16 16.60 -11.28
C ILE A 84 -1.85 15.42 -11.98
N GLU A 85 -1.19 14.29 -12.07
CA GLU A 85 -1.78 13.10 -12.68
C GLU A 85 -2.97 12.61 -11.88
N ALA A 86 -2.82 12.55 -10.56
CA ALA A 86 -3.89 12.11 -9.68
C ALA A 86 -5.09 13.05 -9.76
N GLU A 87 -4.83 14.35 -9.84
CA GLU A 87 -5.88 15.35 -9.93
C GLU A 87 -6.62 15.28 -11.26
N GLU A 88 -5.88 15.20 -12.36
CA GLU A 88 -6.48 15.16 -13.70
C GLU A 88 -7.30 13.91 -13.94
N THR A 89 -6.85 12.78 -13.41
CA THR A 89 -7.54 11.51 -13.61
C THR A 89 -8.66 11.29 -12.60
N LEU A 90 -8.69 12.08 -11.51
CA LEU A 90 -9.62 11.87 -10.41
C LEU A 90 -9.49 10.46 -9.84
N PHE A 91 -8.29 9.90 -9.88
CA PHE A 91 -8.04 8.50 -9.56
C PHE A 91 -8.56 8.11 -8.17
N VAL A 92 -8.23 8.93 -7.16
CA VAL A 92 -8.62 8.63 -5.77
C VAL A 92 -10.12 8.49 -5.65
N LYS A 93 -10.87 9.40 -6.28
CA LYS A 93 -12.34 9.39 -6.25
C LYS A 93 -12.91 8.24 -7.08
N GLU A 94 -12.44 8.10 -8.32
CA GLU A 94 -12.97 7.10 -9.24
C GLU A 94 -12.70 5.68 -8.76
N GLN A 95 -11.55 5.43 -8.21
CA GLN A 95 -11.18 4.11 -7.71
C GLN A 95 -11.55 3.91 -6.24
N LYS A 96 -12.20 4.90 -5.63
CA LYS A 96 -12.64 4.86 -4.24
C LYS A 96 -11.50 4.46 -3.30
N CYS A 97 -10.36 5.09 -3.50
CA CYS A 97 -9.17 4.82 -2.71
C CYS A 97 -9.35 5.20 -1.25
N VAL A 98 -8.85 4.38 -0.34
CA VAL A 98 -8.95 4.63 1.11
C VAL A 98 -7.54 4.92 1.65
N PRO A 99 -7.35 6.04 2.37
CA PRO A 99 -6.03 6.37 2.91
C PRO A 99 -5.49 5.26 3.82
N LEU A 100 -4.20 4.98 3.69
CA LEU A 100 -3.56 3.96 4.54
C LEU A 100 -3.64 4.35 6.01
N LEU A 101 -3.52 5.65 6.32
CA LEU A 101 -3.64 6.13 7.69
C LEU A 101 -5.00 5.79 8.29
N LEU A 102 -6.05 5.88 7.50
CA LEU A 102 -7.40 5.55 7.96
C LEU A 102 -7.54 4.05 8.18
N LEU A 103 -7.03 3.25 7.26
CA LEU A 103 -7.08 1.79 7.40
C LEU A 103 -6.30 1.32 8.62
N ALA A 104 -5.16 1.95 8.88
CA ALA A 104 -4.32 1.58 10.01
C ALA A 104 -4.97 1.81 11.36
N LYS A 105 -5.95 2.69 11.42
CA LYS A 105 -6.67 3.02 12.66
C LYS A 105 -7.84 2.10 12.96
N GLN A 106 -8.22 1.28 12.03
CA GLN A 106 -9.35 0.37 12.19
C GLN A 106 -9.03 -0.85 13.04
#